data_f034a2abb78fa7225567b9e4252a3143
#
_entry.id   f034a2abb78fa7225567b9e4252a3143
#
_cell.length_a   1.000
_cell.length_b   1.000
_cell.length_c   1.000
_cell.angle_alpha   90.00
_cell.angle_beta   90.00
_cell.angle_gamma   90.00
#
_symmetry.space_group_name_H-M   'P 1'
#
loop_
_entity.id
_entity.type
_entity.pdbx_description
1 polymer ?
#
loop_
_entity_poly.entity_id
_entity_poly.type
_entity_poly.pdbx_seq_one_letter_code
_entity_poly.pdbx_strand_id
1 'polypeptide(L)'
;GSVNVQFSSGAVVDVTTGSEVKSGAALAENHRYLVAEDTTALFTVTGKTTVVNCCGFYSIASSSSVDYPAMAASLKTLTLFRGSDTGYGEGFDLEKAPTRMEALIMLIRLLGEESEALTCTAYQPFTDVPDWALPYAAYAYSKGYTNGVGPTTFGTTMSASAEMYTEFLLRALRYSSTAQSDISNAPERAYFAGVLTAGEVSALRVSAFLRADVVYLSYYALETNVSGGSKLSDTLIARGVFSDAAYRASRAMVNSARIG
;
A
#
# COMPACT_ATOMS: atom_id res chain seq x y z
N GLY A 1 11.25 10.00 19.79
CA GLY A 1 11.88 8.90 20.51
C GLY A 1 13.02 8.30 19.70
N SER A 2 13.77 7.39 20.27
CA SER A 2 14.82 6.67 19.56
C SER A 2 14.76 5.18 19.90
N VAL A 3 15.25 4.35 18.98
CA VAL A 3 15.41 2.91 19.18
C VAL A 3 16.85 2.54 18.88
N ASN A 4 17.49 1.81 19.80
CA ASN A 4 18.80 1.25 19.58
C ASN A 4 18.68 -0.28 19.58
N VAL A 5 19.47 -0.96 18.74
CA VAL A 5 19.52 -2.41 18.71
C VAL A 5 20.82 -2.89 19.38
N GLN A 6 20.71 -3.85 20.27
CA GLN A 6 21.84 -4.53 20.93
C GLN A 6 21.85 -5.99 20.50
N PHE A 7 23.02 -6.51 20.12
CA PHE A 7 23.20 -7.92 19.82
C PHE A 7 24.66 -8.32 20.04
N SER A 8 24.89 -9.59 20.36
CA SER A 8 26.22 -10.12 20.66
C SER A 8 26.80 -10.97 19.51
N SER A 9 25.96 -11.49 18.65
CA SER A 9 26.33 -12.34 17.51
C SER A 9 25.33 -12.18 16.38
N GLY A 10 25.68 -12.64 15.20
CA GLY A 10 24.87 -12.52 13.99
C GLY A 10 24.90 -11.12 13.39
N ALA A 11 23.96 -10.81 12.51
CA ALA A 11 23.91 -9.56 11.78
C ALA A 11 22.53 -8.91 11.85
N VAL A 12 22.54 -7.58 11.82
CA VAL A 12 21.37 -6.75 11.55
C VAL A 12 21.67 -5.92 10.31
N VAL A 13 20.79 -5.97 9.34
CA VAL A 13 20.95 -5.24 8.07
C VAL A 13 19.81 -4.25 7.91
N ASP A 14 20.14 -3.01 7.64
CA ASP A 14 19.17 -2.02 7.15
C ASP A 14 18.90 -2.29 5.66
N VAL A 15 17.79 -2.95 5.37
CA VAL A 15 17.46 -3.32 3.98
C VAL A 15 16.99 -2.13 3.14
N THR A 16 16.67 -1.01 3.75
CA THR A 16 16.34 0.23 3.05
C THR A 16 17.57 0.85 2.40
N THR A 17 18.72 0.76 3.10
CA THR A 17 20.01 1.31 2.61
C THR A 17 20.96 0.23 2.08
N GLY A 18 20.70 -1.05 2.39
CA GLY A 18 21.61 -2.16 2.12
C GLY A 18 22.83 -2.21 3.07
N SER A 19 22.80 -1.48 4.18
CA SER A 19 23.93 -1.33 5.08
C SER A 19 23.85 -2.26 6.29
N GLU A 20 24.99 -2.81 6.70
CA GLU A 20 25.08 -3.53 7.97
C GLU A 20 24.98 -2.56 9.15
N VAL A 21 24.20 -2.94 10.16
CA VAL A 21 23.98 -2.16 11.38
C VAL A 21 24.89 -2.71 12.48
N LYS A 22 25.59 -1.84 13.18
CA LYS A 22 26.43 -2.20 14.33
C LYS A 22 25.61 -2.32 15.61
N SER A 23 25.98 -3.25 16.49
CA SER A 23 25.37 -3.34 17.82
C SER A 23 25.54 -2.02 18.58
N GLY A 24 24.44 -1.55 19.20
CA GLY A 24 24.39 -0.25 19.86
C GLY A 24 23.97 0.90 18.94
N ALA A 25 23.80 0.66 17.64
CA ALA A 25 23.43 1.72 16.72
C ALA A 25 21.99 2.20 16.96
N ALA A 26 21.80 3.50 16.73
CA ALA A 26 20.45 4.07 16.64
C ALA A 26 19.81 3.72 15.29
N LEU A 27 18.60 3.24 15.36
CA LEU A 27 17.83 2.86 14.17
C LEU A 27 17.00 4.05 13.68
N ALA A 28 16.93 4.22 12.36
CA ALA A 28 16.19 5.31 11.73
C ALA A 28 14.69 4.98 11.60
N GLU A 29 13.84 5.97 11.78
CA GLU A 29 12.41 5.87 11.49
C GLU A 29 12.18 5.62 9.98
N ASN A 30 11.14 4.86 9.65
CA ASN A 30 10.75 4.46 8.29
C ASN A 30 11.77 3.58 7.55
N HIS A 31 12.81 3.09 8.24
CA HIS A 31 13.69 2.06 7.71
C HIS A 31 13.24 0.67 8.14
N ARG A 32 13.60 -0.34 7.34
CA ARG A 32 13.37 -1.76 7.65
C ARG A 32 14.69 -2.43 7.99
N TYR A 33 14.65 -3.28 9.00
CA TYR A 33 15.80 -4.00 9.50
C TYR A 33 15.54 -5.49 9.46
N LEU A 34 16.44 -6.24 8.84
CA LEU A 34 16.46 -7.69 8.90
C LEU A 34 17.41 -8.11 10.00
N VAL A 35 16.92 -8.96 10.89
CA VAL A 35 17.71 -9.61 11.94
C VAL A 35 17.97 -11.05 11.49
N ALA A 36 19.24 -11.44 11.37
CA ALA A 36 19.61 -12.80 11.02
C ALA A 36 19.09 -13.80 12.07
N GLU A 37 18.74 -15.02 11.67
CA GLU A 37 18.11 -16.02 12.55
C GLU A 37 18.98 -16.39 13.77
N ASP A 38 20.28 -16.33 13.62
CA ASP A 38 21.25 -16.60 14.70
C ASP A 38 21.54 -15.38 15.58
N THR A 39 20.94 -14.24 15.29
CA THR A 39 21.12 -12.99 16.02
C THR A 39 20.09 -12.84 17.13
N THR A 40 20.55 -12.76 18.38
CA THR A 40 19.70 -12.36 19.51
C THR A 40 19.70 -10.83 19.61
N ALA A 41 18.80 -10.19 18.89
CA ALA A 41 18.66 -8.74 18.93
C ALA A 41 17.70 -8.29 20.03
N LEU A 42 18.14 -7.29 20.81
CA LEU A 42 17.32 -6.62 21.81
C LEU A 42 17.15 -5.14 21.41
N PHE A 43 15.91 -4.69 21.31
CA PHE A 43 15.60 -3.31 20.95
C PHE A 43 15.36 -2.49 22.22
N THR A 44 16.18 -1.47 22.44
CA THR A 44 15.99 -0.52 23.52
C THR A 44 15.24 0.69 23.00
N VAL A 45 14.04 0.90 23.52
CA VAL A 45 13.12 1.94 23.03
C VAL A 45 13.04 3.08 24.04
N THR A 46 13.16 4.32 23.57
CA THR A 46 12.98 5.53 24.39
C THR A 46 11.90 6.44 23.79
N GLY A 47 11.06 6.99 24.65
CA GLY A 47 9.96 7.87 24.24
C GLY A 47 8.79 7.13 23.64
N LYS A 48 8.12 7.76 22.66
CA LYS A 48 6.91 7.24 22.01
C LYS A 48 7.20 6.50 20.71
N THR A 49 8.31 5.81 20.63
CA THR A 49 8.75 5.04 19.46
C THR A 49 8.40 3.58 19.69
N THR A 50 7.99 2.88 18.68
CA THR A 50 7.67 1.45 18.73
C THR A 50 8.49 0.69 17.71
N VAL A 51 8.80 -0.58 18.00
CA VAL A 51 9.39 -1.53 17.06
C VAL A 51 8.27 -2.44 16.57
N VAL A 52 8.07 -2.47 15.27
CA VAL A 52 7.07 -3.30 14.61
C VAL A 52 7.78 -4.44 13.89
N ASN A 53 7.41 -5.68 14.21
CA ASN A 53 7.87 -6.86 13.47
C ASN A 53 6.81 -7.26 12.46
N CYS A 54 7.19 -7.31 11.20
CA CYS A 54 6.34 -7.80 10.14
C CYS A 54 7.12 -8.66 9.15
N CYS A 55 6.72 -9.92 9.02
CA CYS A 55 7.30 -10.86 8.06
C CYS A 55 8.82 -11.04 8.21
N GLY A 56 9.33 -11.05 9.45
CA GLY A 56 10.76 -11.17 9.74
C GLY A 56 11.56 -9.88 9.63
N PHE A 57 10.91 -8.76 9.26
CA PHE A 57 11.52 -7.44 9.25
C PHE A 57 11.04 -6.60 10.43
N TYR A 58 11.94 -5.81 10.97
CA TYR A 58 11.66 -4.86 12.03
C TYR A 58 11.62 -3.45 11.45
N SER A 59 10.62 -2.68 11.83
CA SER A 59 10.47 -1.28 11.43
C SER A 59 10.37 -0.40 12.66
N ILE A 60 10.85 0.83 12.55
CA ILE A 60 10.84 1.81 13.63
C ILE A 60 9.75 2.82 13.33
N ALA A 61 8.73 2.87 14.21
CA ALA A 61 7.62 3.80 14.10
C ALA A 61 7.52 4.65 15.36
N SER A 62 7.32 5.96 15.22
CA SER A 62 6.97 6.82 16.35
C SER A 62 5.44 6.93 16.49
N SER A 63 4.94 7.21 17.67
CA SER A 63 3.49 7.41 17.89
C SER A 63 2.92 8.64 17.17
N SER A 64 3.78 9.50 16.63
CA SER A 64 3.41 10.67 15.82
C SER A 64 3.63 10.45 14.32
N SER A 65 4.23 9.33 13.92
CA SER A 65 4.44 8.98 12.52
C SER A 65 3.40 7.96 12.06
N VAL A 66 3.19 7.90 10.76
CA VAL A 66 2.32 6.91 10.13
C VAL A 66 3.03 5.55 10.17
N ASP A 67 2.36 4.53 10.70
CA ASP A 67 2.88 3.16 10.77
C ASP A 67 2.53 2.38 9.49
N TYR A 68 3.23 2.70 8.40
CA TYR A 68 3.04 2.03 7.11
C TYR A 68 3.25 0.50 7.18
N PRO A 69 4.26 -0.04 7.90
CA PRO A 69 4.42 -1.48 8.05
C PRO A 69 3.23 -2.16 8.70
N ALA A 70 2.67 -1.59 9.77
CA ALA A 70 1.48 -2.15 10.41
C ALA A 70 0.24 -2.09 9.50
N MET A 71 0.09 -1.02 8.71
CA MET A 71 -0.98 -0.93 7.71
C MET A 71 -0.83 -2.00 6.62
N ALA A 72 0.39 -2.22 6.12
CA ALA A 72 0.67 -3.27 5.14
C ALA A 72 0.37 -4.67 5.71
N ALA A 73 0.78 -4.93 6.96
CA ALA A 73 0.49 -6.19 7.66
C ALA A 73 -1.02 -6.38 7.86
N SER A 74 -1.73 -5.32 8.26
CA SER A 74 -3.19 -5.32 8.40
C SER A 74 -3.88 -5.72 7.09
N LEU A 75 -3.51 -5.06 5.97
CA LEU A 75 -4.05 -5.39 4.64
C LEU A 75 -3.68 -6.82 4.20
N LYS A 76 -2.44 -7.28 4.49
CA LYS A 76 -2.00 -8.65 4.20
C LYS A 76 -2.83 -9.69 4.97
N THR A 77 -3.14 -9.44 6.23
CA THR A 77 -3.99 -10.33 7.05
C THR A 77 -5.39 -10.47 6.46
N LEU A 78 -5.91 -9.42 5.79
CA LEU A 78 -7.19 -9.44 5.08
C LEU A 78 -7.08 -9.98 3.64
N THR A 79 -5.90 -10.46 3.21
CA THR A 79 -5.60 -10.90 1.84
C THR A 79 -5.70 -9.81 0.77
N LEU A 80 -5.78 -8.54 1.18
CA LEU A 80 -5.93 -7.37 0.30
C LEU A 80 -4.59 -6.80 -0.18
N PHE A 81 -3.49 -7.30 0.35
CA PHE A 81 -2.14 -6.90 -0.01
C PHE A 81 -1.21 -8.10 0.05
N ARG A 82 -0.19 -8.12 -0.81
CA ARG A 82 0.83 -9.18 -0.78
C ARG A 82 2.19 -8.57 -0.51
N GLY A 83 3.02 -9.35 0.18
CA GLY A 83 4.44 -9.07 0.28
C GLY A 83 5.15 -9.18 -1.07
N SER A 84 6.38 -8.77 -1.08
CA SER A 84 7.33 -8.91 -2.19
C SER A 84 8.57 -9.65 -1.71
N ASP A 85 9.24 -10.35 -2.62
CA ASP A 85 10.60 -10.82 -2.37
C ASP A 85 11.53 -9.61 -2.44
N THR A 86 12.14 -9.28 -1.31
CA THR A 86 13.02 -8.11 -1.18
C THR A 86 14.48 -8.42 -1.51
N GLY A 87 14.81 -9.67 -1.84
CA GLY A 87 16.18 -10.17 -1.91
C GLY A 87 16.77 -10.53 -0.53
N TYR A 88 16.06 -10.18 0.55
CA TYR A 88 16.42 -10.52 1.94
C TYR A 88 15.32 -11.35 2.62
N GLY A 89 14.39 -11.88 1.84
CA GLY A 89 13.20 -12.57 2.28
C GLY A 89 11.92 -11.78 2.01
N GLU A 90 10.81 -12.25 2.56
CA GLU A 90 9.51 -11.64 2.34
C GLU A 90 9.38 -10.30 3.09
N GLY A 91 8.97 -9.26 2.38
CA GLY A 91 8.73 -7.92 2.93
C GLY A 91 7.67 -7.16 2.15
N PHE A 92 7.63 -5.84 2.26
CA PHE A 92 6.61 -5.01 1.59
C PHE A 92 7.18 -4.00 0.58
N ASP A 93 8.49 -3.77 0.58
CA ASP A 93 9.17 -2.79 -0.28
C ASP A 93 8.51 -1.40 -0.26
N LEU A 94 8.12 -0.94 0.92
CA LEU A 94 7.32 0.28 1.10
C LEU A 94 8.05 1.54 0.62
N GLU A 95 9.36 1.53 0.61
CA GLU A 95 10.25 2.60 0.16
C GLU A 95 10.42 2.66 -1.36
N LYS A 96 9.90 1.68 -2.11
CA LYS A 96 10.01 1.66 -3.58
C LYS A 96 8.83 2.37 -4.24
N ALA A 97 9.12 3.11 -5.31
CA ALA A 97 8.07 3.63 -6.18
C ALA A 97 7.46 2.47 -6.99
N PRO A 98 6.14 2.26 -6.93
CA PRO A 98 5.51 1.23 -7.74
C PRO A 98 5.42 1.68 -9.20
N THR A 99 5.45 0.71 -10.12
CA THR A 99 5.00 0.97 -11.48
C THR A 99 3.47 1.13 -11.50
N ARG A 100 2.96 1.73 -12.58
CA ARG A 100 1.52 1.89 -12.78
C ARG A 100 0.78 0.54 -12.79
N MET A 101 1.41 -0.51 -13.36
CA MET A 101 0.83 -1.85 -13.36
C MET A 101 0.81 -2.44 -11.95
N GLU A 102 1.87 -2.31 -11.18
CA GLU A 102 1.89 -2.75 -9.78
C GLU A 102 0.83 -2.05 -8.94
N ALA A 103 0.70 -0.73 -9.10
CA ALA A 103 -0.34 0.05 -8.41
C ALA A 103 -1.76 -0.40 -8.77
N LEU A 104 -2.01 -0.72 -10.05
CA LEU A 104 -3.29 -1.27 -10.50
C LEU A 104 -3.57 -2.65 -9.87
N ILE A 105 -2.58 -3.54 -9.84
CA ILE A 105 -2.71 -4.86 -9.20
C ILE A 105 -2.99 -4.70 -7.70
N MET A 106 -2.32 -3.77 -7.03
CA MET A 106 -2.57 -3.47 -5.62
C MET A 106 -4.00 -2.98 -5.39
N LEU A 107 -4.56 -2.15 -6.29
CA LEU A 107 -5.97 -1.76 -6.25
C LEU A 107 -6.90 -2.97 -6.39
N ILE A 108 -6.68 -3.82 -7.41
CA ILE A 108 -7.53 -5.01 -7.66
C ILE A 108 -7.54 -5.94 -6.43
N ARG A 109 -6.39 -6.10 -5.78
CA ARG A 109 -6.27 -6.84 -4.50
C ARG A 109 -7.04 -6.17 -3.37
N LEU A 110 -6.93 -4.85 -3.23
CA LEU A 110 -7.70 -4.08 -2.25
C LEU A 110 -9.21 -4.32 -2.39
N LEU A 111 -9.69 -4.47 -3.62
CA LEU A 111 -11.10 -4.73 -3.90
C LEU A 111 -11.51 -6.20 -3.70
N GLY A 112 -10.56 -7.08 -3.36
CA GLY A 112 -10.79 -8.53 -3.23
C GLY A 112 -11.18 -9.18 -4.56
N GLU A 113 -10.66 -8.69 -5.66
CA GLU A 113 -11.07 -9.05 -7.02
C GLU A 113 -9.95 -9.74 -7.83
N GLU A 114 -8.85 -10.14 -7.18
CA GLU A 114 -7.70 -10.72 -7.89
C GLU A 114 -8.05 -12.05 -8.59
N SER A 115 -8.88 -12.88 -7.96
CA SER A 115 -9.27 -14.18 -8.54
C SER A 115 -10.06 -14.00 -9.84
N GLU A 116 -10.98 -13.05 -9.88
CA GLU A 116 -11.75 -12.71 -11.06
C GLU A 116 -10.86 -12.06 -12.14
N ALA A 117 -9.94 -11.20 -11.72
CA ALA A 117 -9.01 -10.55 -12.64
C ALA A 117 -8.11 -11.56 -13.35
N LEU A 118 -7.55 -12.54 -12.63
CA LEU A 118 -6.66 -13.57 -13.19
C LEU A 118 -7.31 -14.44 -14.27
N THR A 119 -8.63 -14.58 -14.25
CA THR A 119 -9.39 -15.35 -15.24
C THR A 119 -10.04 -14.49 -16.30
N CYS A 120 -9.81 -13.18 -16.29
CA CYS A 120 -10.44 -12.24 -17.20
C CYS A 120 -9.85 -12.34 -18.61
N THR A 121 -10.70 -12.56 -19.60
CA THR A 121 -10.36 -12.57 -21.03
C THR A 121 -11.08 -11.47 -21.81
N ALA A 122 -11.59 -10.45 -21.12
CA ALA A 122 -12.28 -9.34 -21.74
C ALA A 122 -11.34 -8.54 -22.67
N TYR A 123 -11.92 -7.84 -23.62
CA TYR A 123 -11.16 -6.96 -24.50
C TYR A 123 -10.50 -5.82 -23.72
N GLN A 124 -9.27 -5.50 -24.07
CA GLN A 124 -8.57 -4.29 -23.69
C GLN A 124 -7.73 -3.77 -24.88
N PRO A 125 -7.56 -2.46 -25.06
CA PRO A 125 -6.91 -1.88 -26.23
C PRO A 125 -5.38 -1.78 -26.14
N PHE A 126 -4.77 -2.04 -24.97
CA PHE A 126 -3.39 -1.69 -24.68
C PHE A 126 -2.39 -2.66 -25.31
N THR A 127 -1.36 -2.12 -25.95
CA THR A 127 -0.33 -2.88 -26.66
C THR A 127 1.00 -2.99 -25.88
N ASP A 128 1.15 -2.24 -24.79
CA ASP A 128 2.33 -2.19 -23.93
C ASP A 128 2.21 -3.03 -22.65
N VAL A 129 1.19 -3.88 -22.57
CA VAL A 129 0.96 -4.77 -21.43
C VAL A 129 1.58 -6.14 -21.72
N PRO A 130 2.50 -6.64 -20.88
CA PRO A 130 3.09 -7.96 -21.05
C PRO A 130 2.07 -9.08 -20.74
N ASP A 131 2.29 -10.26 -21.32
CA ASP A 131 1.36 -11.40 -21.26
C ASP A 131 0.88 -11.74 -19.83
N TRP A 132 1.78 -11.72 -18.87
CA TRP A 132 1.45 -12.02 -17.47
C TRP A 132 0.49 -11.00 -16.83
N ALA A 133 0.43 -9.77 -17.35
CA ALA A 133 -0.40 -8.68 -16.82
C ALA A 133 -1.67 -8.44 -17.65
N LEU A 134 -1.80 -9.09 -18.82
CA LEU A 134 -2.99 -8.96 -19.68
C LEU A 134 -4.31 -9.16 -18.95
N PRO A 135 -4.50 -10.22 -18.12
CA PRO A 135 -5.76 -10.44 -17.41
C PRO A 135 -6.11 -9.28 -16.46
N TYR A 136 -5.13 -8.71 -15.77
CA TYR A 136 -5.34 -7.56 -14.88
C TYR A 136 -5.76 -6.31 -15.64
N ALA A 137 -5.08 -6.02 -16.76
CA ALA A 137 -5.40 -4.87 -17.61
C ALA A 137 -6.80 -5.01 -18.24
N ALA A 138 -7.14 -6.20 -18.74
CA ALA A 138 -8.44 -6.53 -19.29
C ALA A 138 -9.55 -6.37 -18.25
N TYR A 139 -9.34 -6.89 -17.05
CA TYR A 139 -10.27 -6.76 -15.94
C TYR A 139 -10.50 -5.29 -15.56
N ALA A 140 -9.42 -4.55 -15.31
CA ALA A 140 -9.50 -3.16 -14.91
C ALA A 140 -10.16 -2.27 -15.97
N TYR A 141 -9.89 -2.53 -17.25
CA TYR A 141 -10.52 -1.83 -18.35
C TYR A 141 -12.02 -2.14 -18.42
N SER A 142 -12.42 -3.41 -18.32
CA SER A 142 -13.82 -3.83 -18.34
C SER A 142 -14.62 -3.28 -17.15
N LYS A 143 -13.98 -3.12 -15.99
CA LYS A 143 -14.58 -2.52 -14.78
C LYS A 143 -14.57 -0.99 -14.78
N GLY A 144 -13.88 -0.37 -15.74
CA GLY A 144 -13.74 1.07 -15.80
C GLY A 144 -12.77 1.65 -14.76
N TYR A 145 -11.88 0.84 -14.17
CA TYR A 145 -10.87 1.32 -13.24
C TYR A 145 -9.76 2.09 -13.95
N THR A 146 -9.54 1.80 -15.23
CA THR A 146 -8.58 2.48 -16.09
C THR A 146 -9.07 2.62 -17.52
N ASN A 147 -8.63 3.66 -18.21
CA ASN A 147 -8.73 3.82 -19.67
C ASN A 147 -7.34 4.04 -20.31
N GLY A 148 -6.26 3.69 -19.56
CA GLY A 148 -4.88 3.88 -20.02
C GLY A 148 -4.38 5.31 -19.85
N VAL A 149 -3.21 5.58 -20.40
CA VAL A 149 -2.62 6.91 -20.56
C VAL A 149 -2.74 7.41 -22.00
N GLY A 150 -3.21 6.55 -22.90
CA GLY A 150 -3.50 6.83 -24.30
C GLY A 150 -4.43 5.78 -24.87
N PRO A 151 -4.90 5.94 -26.12
CA PRO A 151 -5.90 5.04 -26.71
C PRO A 151 -5.48 3.55 -26.73
N THR A 152 -4.18 3.28 -26.89
CA THR A 152 -3.61 1.92 -26.93
C THR A 152 -2.46 1.73 -25.95
N THR A 153 -2.27 2.64 -25.01
CA THR A 153 -1.14 2.65 -24.07
C THR A 153 -1.66 2.61 -22.63
N PHE A 154 -1.30 1.58 -21.89
CA PHE A 154 -1.56 1.51 -20.46
C PHE A 154 -0.53 2.31 -19.64
N GLY A 155 0.74 2.29 -20.05
CA GLY A 155 1.87 2.84 -19.31
C GLY A 155 2.42 1.83 -18.29
N THR A 156 2.56 0.57 -18.65
CA THR A 156 2.88 -0.55 -17.74
C THR A 156 4.08 -0.29 -16.85
N THR A 157 5.18 0.23 -17.39
CA THR A 157 6.46 0.46 -16.69
C THR A 157 6.62 1.89 -16.16
N MET A 158 5.65 2.78 -16.42
CA MET A 158 5.67 4.12 -15.85
C MET A 158 5.59 4.06 -14.33
N SER A 159 6.32 4.91 -13.64
CA SER A 159 6.13 5.10 -12.20
C SER A 159 4.70 5.59 -11.94
N ALA A 160 4.03 4.98 -10.99
CA ALA A 160 2.73 5.47 -10.56
C ALA A 160 2.89 6.83 -9.86
N SER A 161 1.91 7.70 -10.05
CA SER A 161 1.82 8.96 -9.30
C SER A 161 0.64 8.94 -8.34
N ALA A 162 0.63 9.91 -7.42
CA ALA A 162 -0.49 10.10 -6.49
C ALA A 162 -1.81 10.30 -7.24
N GLU A 163 -1.80 11.09 -8.32
CA GLU A 163 -2.97 11.35 -9.14
C GLU A 163 -3.48 10.07 -9.82
N MET A 164 -2.57 9.26 -10.36
CA MET A 164 -2.93 7.99 -11.01
C MET A 164 -3.59 7.02 -10.03
N TYR A 165 -3.01 6.82 -8.86
CA TYR A 165 -3.58 5.89 -7.87
C TYR A 165 -4.87 6.43 -7.26
N THR A 166 -4.92 7.71 -6.95
CA THR A 166 -6.15 8.35 -6.46
C THR A 166 -7.29 8.25 -7.47
N GLU A 167 -7.00 8.43 -8.77
CA GLU A 167 -8.01 8.23 -9.81
C GLU A 167 -8.50 6.78 -9.87
N PHE A 168 -7.60 5.80 -9.73
CA PHE A 168 -8.00 4.39 -9.63
C PHE A 168 -8.96 4.16 -8.46
N LEU A 169 -8.65 4.71 -7.28
CA LEU A 169 -9.52 4.64 -6.11
C LEU A 169 -10.87 5.32 -6.35
N LEU A 170 -10.88 6.53 -6.92
CA LEU A 170 -12.12 7.26 -7.20
C LEU A 170 -13.04 6.48 -8.15
N ARG A 171 -12.48 5.85 -9.18
CA ARG A 171 -13.24 5.00 -10.10
C ARG A 171 -13.78 3.74 -9.41
N ALA A 172 -12.93 3.05 -8.65
CA ALA A 172 -13.31 1.86 -7.90
C ALA A 172 -14.40 2.16 -6.86
N LEU A 173 -14.32 3.29 -6.18
CA LEU A 173 -15.31 3.78 -5.23
C LEU A 173 -16.51 4.50 -5.88
N ARG A 174 -16.57 4.56 -7.23
CA ARG A 174 -17.65 5.15 -8.04
C ARG A 174 -17.81 6.66 -7.86
N TYR A 175 -16.76 7.39 -7.49
CA TYR A 175 -16.72 8.86 -7.46
C TYR A 175 -16.21 9.48 -8.75
N SER A 176 -15.67 8.69 -9.66
CA SER A 176 -15.20 9.09 -10.97
C SER A 176 -15.61 8.07 -12.04
N SER A 177 -15.65 8.47 -13.28
CA SER A 177 -16.00 7.63 -14.42
C SER A 177 -14.86 7.56 -15.43
N THR A 178 -14.97 6.64 -16.39
CA THR A 178 -14.03 6.53 -17.51
C THR A 178 -14.03 7.76 -18.44
N ALA A 179 -15.08 8.60 -18.39
CA ALA A 179 -15.10 9.87 -19.11
C ALA A 179 -14.11 10.91 -18.56
N GLN A 180 -13.67 10.74 -17.29
CA GLN A 180 -12.67 11.60 -16.68
C GLN A 180 -11.30 11.31 -17.29
N SER A 181 -10.78 12.21 -18.11
CA SER A 181 -9.47 12.11 -18.76
C SER A 181 -8.38 12.92 -18.05
N ASP A 182 -8.73 14.09 -17.50
CA ASP A 182 -7.79 14.87 -16.70
C ASP A 182 -7.78 14.36 -15.25
N ILE A 183 -6.65 13.81 -14.84
CA ILE A 183 -6.42 13.27 -13.50
C ILE A 183 -5.55 14.17 -12.63
N SER A 184 -5.08 15.31 -13.14
CA SER A 184 -4.14 16.20 -12.44
C SER A 184 -4.65 16.68 -11.08
N ASN A 185 -5.97 16.77 -10.91
CA ASN A 185 -6.64 17.18 -9.69
C ASN A 185 -7.35 16.02 -8.97
N ALA A 186 -6.95 14.76 -9.23
CA ALA A 186 -7.60 13.60 -8.61
C ALA A 186 -7.53 13.62 -7.06
N PRO A 187 -6.41 14.00 -6.40
CA PRO A 187 -6.38 14.14 -4.95
C PRO A 187 -7.37 15.18 -4.40
N GLU A 188 -7.53 16.32 -5.06
CA GLU A 188 -8.50 17.35 -4.66
C GLU A 188 -9.93 16.86 -4.82
N ARG A 189 -10.24 16.19 -5.93
CA ARG A 189 -11.57 15.57 -6.13
C ARG A 189 -11.85 14.52 -5.06
N ALA A 190 -10.85 13.75 -4.67
CA ALA A 190 -10.95 12.77 -3.59
C ALA A 190 -11.21 13.45 -2.23
N TYR A 191 -10.59 14.61 -1.97
CA TYR A 191 -10.88 15.41 -0.78
C TYR A 191 -12.34 15.89 -0.78
N PHE A 192 -12.82 16.50 -1.86
CA PHE A 192 -14.21 16.95 -1.95
C PHE A 192 -15.24 15.81 -1.89
N ALA A 193 -14.85 14.61 -2.31
CA ALA A 193 -15.66 13.40 -2.20
C ALA A 193 -15.61 12.76 -0.80
N GLY A 194 -14.78 13.26 0.13
CA GLY A 194 -14.58 12.70 1.46
C GLY A 194 -13.76 11.39 1.46
N VAL A 195 -13.06 11.09 0.37
CA VAL A 195 -12.16 9.93 0.25
C VAL A 195 -10.81 10.24 0.90
N LEU A 196 -10.29 11.45 0.69
CA LEU A 196 -9.06 11.94 1.31
C LEU A 196 -9.33 13.10 2.29
N THR A 197 -8.38 13.32 3.20
CA THR A 197 -8.32 14.50 4.06
C THR A 197 -7.49 15.60 3.40
N ALA A 198 -7.54 16.83 3.92
CA ALA A 198 -6.71 17.94 3.45
C ALA A 198 -5.22 17.69 3.69
N GLY A 199 -4.86 17.07 4.83
CA GLY A 199 -3.48 16.71 5.13
C GLY A 199 -2.94 15.63 4.20
N GLU A 200 -3.77 14.65 3.83
CA GLU A 200 -3.40 13.62 2.85
C GLU A 200 -3.10 14.22 1.47
N VAL A 201 -3.95 15.12 0.98
CA VAL A 201 -3.70 15.84 -0.28
C VAL A 201 -2.40 16.63 -0.21
N SER A 202 -2.14 17.31 0.91
CA SER A 202 -0.89 18.06 1.11
C SER A 202 0.33 17.14 1.12
N ALA A 203 0.26 16.00 1.81
CA ALA A 203 1.35 15.03 1.89
C ALA A 203 1.67 14.41 0.51
N LEU A 204 0.66 14.07 -0.27
CA LEU A 204 0.82 13.49 -1.62
C LEU A 204 1.48 14.44 -2.63
N ARG A 205 1.49 15.75 -2.37
CA ARG A 205 2.10 16.77 -3.25
C ARG A 205 3.58 17.00 -3.01
N VAL A 206 4.10 16.66 -1.84
CA VAL A 206 5.45 17.07 -1.42
C VAL A 206 6.48 15.94 -1.47
N SER A 207 6.07 14.70 -1.68
CA SER A 207 6.96 13.54 -1.70
C SER A 207 6.81 12.70 -2.95
N ALA A 208 7.82 11.88 -3.23
CA ALA A 208 7.68 10.84 -4.25
C ALA A 208 6.59 9.85 -3.83
N PHE A 209 5.78 9.39 -4.79
CA PHE A 209 4.73 8.40 -4.55
C PHE A 209 5.33 7.00 -4.43
N LEU A 210 5.17 6.39 -3.27
CA LEU A 210 5.78 5.12 -2.92
C LEU A 210 4.72 4.02 -2.68
N ARG A 211 5.15 2.77 -2.58
CA ARG A 211 4.29 1.66 -2.16
C ARG A 211 3.69 1.90 -0.76
N ALA A 212 4.41 2.63 0.10
CA ALA A 212 3.89 3.10 1.38
C ALA A 212 2.61 3.93 1.22
N ASP A 213 2.58 4.85 0.25
CA ASP A 213 1.40 5.69 -0.02
C ASP A 213 0.23 4.87 -0.55
N VAL A 214 0.51 3.90 -1.43
CA VAL A 214 -0.52 2.95 -1.91
C VAL A 214 -1.12 2.18 -0.73
N VAL A 215 -0.29 1.67 0.18
CA VAL A 215 -0.73 0.96 1.40
C VAL A 215 -1.57 1.87 2.28
N TYR A 216 -1.10 3.09 2.53
CA TYR A 216 -1.81 4.08 3.33
C TYR A 216 -3.20 4.40 2.76
N LEU A 217 -3.26 4.77 1.49
CA LEU A 217 -4.50 5.10 0.82
C LEU A 217 -5.46 3.91 0.78
N SER A 218 -4.94 2.70 0.54
CA SER A 218 -5.72 1.45 0.57
C SER A 218 -6.29 1.16 1.95
N TYR A 219 -5.50 1.35 3.00
CA TYR A 219 -5.91 1.11 4.38
C TYR A 219 -7.09 2.01 4.78
N TYR A 220 -7.02 3.30 4.46
CA TYR A 220 -8.11 4.24 4.76
C TYR A 220 -9.27 4.18 3.77
N ALA A 221 -9.06 3.68 2.55
CA ALA A 221 -10.16 3.42 1.62
C ALA A 221 -11.16 2.40 2.17
N LEU A 222 -10.75 1.47 3.02
CA LEU A 222 -11.66 0.52 3.70
C LEU A 222 -12.71 1.23 4.57
N GLU A 223 -12.37 2.39 5.14
CA GLU A 223 -13.27 3.23 5.95
C GLU A 223 -14.11 4.20 5.12
N THR A 224 -13.86 4.28 3.81
CA THR A 224 -14.52 5.21 2.91
C THR A 224 -15.77 4.57 2.33
N ASN A 225 -16.85 5.35 2.21
CA ASN A 225 -18.06 4.89 1.55
C ASN A 225 -17.82 4.73 0.04
N VAL A 226 -18.39 3.68 -0.52
CA VAL A 226 -18.62 3.62 -1.97
C VAL A 226 -19.71 4.64 -2.29
N SER A 227 -19.58 5.38 -3.38
CA SER A 227 -20.54 6.44 -3.73
C SER A 227 -21.98 5.91 -3.73
N GLY A 228 -22.82 6.54 -2.93
CA GLY A 228 -24.22 6.13 -2.73
C GLY A 228 -24.44 4.84 -1.94
N GLY A 229 -23.39 4.30 -1.28
CA GLY A 229 -23.46 3.03 -0.55
C GLY A 229 -22.79 3.05 0.84
N SER A 230 -22.49 1.87 1.34
CA SER A 230 -21.80 1.63 2.61
C SER A 230 -20.27 1.75 2.45
N LYS A 231 -19.55 1.62 3.55
CA LYS A 231 -18.08 1.55 3.54
C LYS A 231 -17.58 0.41 2.63
N LEU A 232 -16.39 0.60 2.06
CA LEU A 232 -15.75 -0.45 1.28
C LEU A 232 -15.56 -1.72 2.11
N SER A 233 -15.15 -1.60 3.39
CA SER A 233 -15.04 -2.74 4.30
C SER A 233 -16.35 -3.52 4.44
N ASP A 234 -17.48 -2.85 4.62
CA ASP A 234 -18.79 -3.49 4.75
C ASP A 234 -19.17 -4.23 3.46
N THR A 235 -18.86 -3.64 2.31
CA THR A 235 -19.06 -4.26 0.99
C THR A 235 -18.23 -5.53 0.84
N LEU A 236 -16.96 -5.51 1.26
CA LEU A 236 -16.06 -6.66 1.19
C LEU A 236 -16.47 -7.77 2.17
N ILE A 237 -16.92 -7.42 3.38
CA ILE A 237 -17.49 -8.38 4.35
C ILE A 237 -18.74 -9.03 3.78
N ALA A 238 -19.66 -8.25 3.22
CA ALA A 238 -20.87 -8.78 2.60
C ALA A 238 -20.60 -9.73 1.41
N ARG A 239 -19.50 -9.49 0.68
CA ARG A 239 -19.02 -10.36 -0.40
C ARG A 239 -18.26 -11.60 0.12
N GLY A 240 -17.99 -11.69 1.41
CA GLY A 240 -17.24 -12.80 2.01
C GLY A 240 -15.74 -12.78 1.76
N VAL A 241 -15.15 -11.62 1.39
CA VAL A 241 -13.70 -11.49 1.17
C VAL A 241 -12.95 -11.71 2.48
N PHE A 242 -13.48 -11.17 3.59
CA PHE A 242 -13.02 -11.42 4.94
C PHE A 242 -14.19 -11.26 5.93
N SER A 243 -14.04 -11.76 7.16
CA SER A 243 -15.05 -11.62 8.20
C SER A 243 -14.91 -10.27 8.95
N ASP A 244 -16.01 -9.80 9.58
CA ASP A 244 -15.98 -8.64 10.46
C ASP A 244 -14.97 -8.83 11.62
N ALA A 245 -14.87 -10.03 12.18
CA ALA A 245 -13.89 -10.33 13.23
C ALA A 245 -12.45 -10.19 12.75
N ALA A 246 -12.14 -10.68 11.53
CA ALA A 246 -10.83 -10.49 10.90
C ALA A 246 -10.54 -9.02 10.64
N TYR A 247 -11.53 -8.26 10.16
CA TYR A 247 -11.39 -6.83 9.94
C TYR A 247 -11.06 -6.07 11.22
N ARG A 248 -11.80 -6.30 12.31
CA ARG A 248 -11.53 -5.64 13.60
C ARG A 248 -10.14 -6.01 14.14
N ALA A 249 -9.75 -7.28 14.03
CA ALA A 249 -8.43 -7.72 14.47
C ALA A 249 -7.31 -7.04 13.66
N SER A 250 -7.47 -6.93 12.33
CA SER A 250 -6.49 -6.27 11.46
C SER A 250 -6.38 -4.77 11.75
N ARG A 251 -7.51 -4.10 12.03
CA ARG A 251 -7.52 -2.67 12.40
C ARG A 251 -6.80 -2.41 13.72
N ALA A 252 -6.90 -3.32 14.67
CA ALA A 252 -6.23 -3.23 15.98
C ALA A 252 -4.69 -3.33 15.89
N MET A 253 -4.14 -3.76 14.76
CA MET A 253 -2.69 -3.80 14.53
C MET A 253 -2.07 -2.41 14.32
N VAL A 254 -2.88 -1.41 13.98
CA VAL A 254 -2.40 -0.07 13.58
C VAL A 254 -2.72 0.95 14.67
N ASN A 255 -1.68 1.58 15.22
CA ASN A 255 -1.79 2.56 16.32
C ASN A 255 -1.58 4.01 15.86
N SER A 256 -1.27 4.24 14.58
CA SER A 256 -1.09 5.59 14.06
C SER A 256 -2.42 6.23 13.64
N ALA A 257 -2.53 7.54 13.86
CA ALA A 257 -3.69 8.30 13.40
C ALA A 257 -3.65 8.55 11.89
N ARG A 258 -4.82 8.79 11.31
CA ARG A 258 -4.94 9.29 9.94
C ARG A 258 -4.38 10.71 9.84
N ILE A 259 -3.68 11.02 8.77
CA ILE A 259 -3.20 12.38 8.46
C ILE A 259 -4.43 13.28 8.27
N GLY A 260 -4.54 14.31 9.11
CA GLY A 260 -5.70 15.21 9.17
C GLY A 260 -5.70 16.34 8.15
#